data_16e0f6f831cbbfc383e7e230f2338b69
#
_entry.id   16e0f6f831cbbfc383e7e230f2338b69
#
_cell.length_a   1.000
_cell.length_b   1.000
_cell.length_c   1.000
_cell.angle_alpha   90.00
_cell.angle_beta   90.00
_cell.angle_gamma   90.00
#
_symmetry.space_group_name_H-M   'P 1'
#
loop_
_entity.id
_entity.type
_entity.pdbx_description
1 polymer ?
#
loop_
_entity_poly.entity_id
_entity_poly.type
_entity_poly.pdbx_seq_one_letter_code
_entity_poly.pdbx_strand_id
1 'polypeptide(L)'
;MIQQAIAKIVDKQDLSYDEAYAVMSEIMNGETTQTQNAAFLAALSTKSTKAETIDEISGCAAAMRERAIPVAHPGMEVLEIVGTGGDGAHSFNISTTSALVLEGGLSPHNVADAIRLAHPFGVDTSSGIETNGRKDPAKMAAFAAAVRQFP
;
A
#
# COMPACT_ATOMS: atom_id res chain seq x y z
N MET A 1 9.61 3.67 -22.09
CA MET A 1 10.46 2.82 -21.22
C MET A 1 9.77 1.50 -20.88
N ILE A 2 8.51 1.47 -20.41
CA ILE A 2 7.86 0.24 -19.89
C ILE A 2 7.86 -0.92 -20.89
N GLN A 3 7.61 -0.70 -22.18
CA GLN A 3 7.62 -1.77 -23.20
C GLN A 3 8.99 -2.42 -23.37
N GLN A 4 10.05 -1.61 -23.33
CA GLN A 4 11.42 -2.11 -23.41
C GLN A 4 11.81 -2.91 -22.18
N ALA A 5 11.40 -2.43 -21.00
CA ALA A 5 11.61 -3.13 -19.74
C ALA A 5 10.88 -4.49 -19.71
N ILE A 6 9.62 -4.54 -20.16
CA ILE A 6 8.88 -5.79 -20.28
C ILE A 6 9.62 -6.78 -21.18
N ALA A 7 10.05 -6.36 -22.38
CA ALA A 7 10.80 -7.22 -23.30
C ALA A 7 12.09 -7.74 -22.64
N LYS A 8 12.85 -6.87 -22.00
CA LYS A 8 14.09 -7.22 -21.32
C LYS A 8 13.88 -8.26 -20.20
N ILE A 9 12.82 -8.09 -19.38
CA ILE A 9 12.47 -9.03 -18.30
C ILE A 9 11.99 -10.37 -18.86
N VAL A 10 11.19 -10.36 -19.91
CA VAL A 10 10.73 -11.59 -20.59
C VAL A 10 11.92 -12.39 -21.11
N ASP A 11 12.95 -11.73 -21.63
CA ASP A 11 14.22 -12.33 -22.03
C ASP A 11 15.12 -12.72 -20.83
N LYS A 12 14.58 -12.72 -19.61
CA LYS A 12 15.29 -13.11 -18.37
C LYS A 12 16.48 -12.23 -18.03
N GLN A 13 16.47 -10.98 -18.48
CA GLN A 13 17.49 -10.00 -18.14
C GLN A 13 17.02 -9.12 -16.99
N ASP A 14 17.98 -8.67 -16.18
CA ASP A 14 17.71 -7.79 -15.05
C ASP A 14 17.62 -6.34 -15.51
N LEU A 15 16.77 -5.54 -14.88
CA LEU A 15 16.77 -4.10 -15.05
C LEU A 15 17.88 -3.48 -14.19
N SER A 16 18.53 -2.45 -14.71
CA SER A 16 19.35 -1.58 -13.88
C SER A 16 18.48 -0.73 -12.95
N TYR A 17 19.11 -0.12 -11.95
CA TYR A 17 18.44 0.86 -11.07
C TYR A 17 17.73 1.96 -11.87
N ASP A 18 18.43 2.56 -12.86
CA ASP A 18 17.88 3.66 -13.66
C ASP A 18 16.72 3.22 -14.54
N GLU A 19 16.77 2.01 -15.11
CA GLU A 19 15.66 1.45 -15.89
C GLU A 19 14.44 1.18 -15.01
N ALA A 20 14.63 0.59 -13.85
CA ALA A 20 13.55 0.31 -12.88
C ALA A 20 12.92 1.61 -12.36
N TYR A 21 13.76 2.60 -12.01
CA TYR A 21 13.31 3.92 -11.60
C TYR A 21 12.48 4.61 -12.70
N ALA A 22 12.96 4.59 -13.96
CA ALA A 22 12.27 5.23 -15.07
C ALA A 22 10.91 4.59 -15.36
N VAL A 23 10.84 3.25 -15.36
CA VAL A 23 9.56 2.53 -15.57
C VAL A 23 8.57 2.82 -14.46
N MET A 24 9.01 2.74 -13.21
CA MET A 24 8.13 3.03 -12.06
C MET A 24 7.69 4.49 -12.08
N SER A 25 8.53 5.41 -12.55
CA SER A 25 8.18 6.82 -12.75
C SER A 25 7.05 7.00 -13.78
N GLU A 26 7.14 6.32 -14.94
CA GLU A 26 6.06 6.34 -15.95
C GLU A 26 4.74 5.80 -15.35
N ILE A 27 4.80 4.73 -14.56
CA ILE A 27 3.62 4.15 -13.90
C ILE A 27 3.02 5.16 -12.91
N MET A 28 3.83 5.72 -12.02
CA MET A 28 3.38 6.66 -11.00
C MET A 28 2.84 7.99 -11.57
N ASN A 29 3.33 8.40 -12.73
CA ASN A 29 2.83 9.57 -13.46
C ASN A 29 1.54 9.29 -14.25
N GLY A 30 1.09 8.02 -14.34
CA GLY A 30 -0.08 7.64 -15.14
C GLY A 30 0.17 7.65 -16.66
N GLU A 31 1.42 7.56 -17.08
CA GLU A 31 1.83 7.58 -18.49
C GLU A 31 1.71 6.20 -19.17
N THR A 32 1.37 5.19 -18.38
CA THR A 32 1.25 3.80 -18.81
C THR A 32 -0.20 3.31 -18.73
N THR A 33 -0.55 2.32 -19.54
CA THR A 33 -1.86 1.67 -19.50
C THR A 33 -1.91 0.59 -18.41
N GLN A 34 -3.12 0.27 -17.92
CA GLN A 34 -3.32 -0.83 -16.96
C GLN A 34 -2.78 -2.17 -17.49
N THR A 35 -2.92 -2.42 -18.80
CA THR A 35 -2.39 -3.63 -19.45
C THR A 35 -0.87 -3.67 -19.42
N GLN A 36 -0.21 -2.55 -19.68
CA GLN A 36 1.26 -2.45 -19.56
C GLN A 36 1.73 -2.65 -18.13
N ASN A 37 1.04 -2.08 -17.16
CA ASN A 37 1.36 -2.26 -15.74
C ASN A 37 1.22 -3.73 -15.33
N ALA A 38 0.12 -4.38 -15.71
CA ALA A 38 -0.11 -5.79 -15.43
C ALA A 38 0.97 -6.68 -16.08
N ALA A 39 1.32 -6.41 -17.32
CA ALA A 39 2.37 -7.14 -18.04
C ALA A 39 3.75 -6.96 -17.39
N PHE A 40 4.10 -5.74 -16.97
CA PHE A 40 5.34 -5.44 -16.28
C PHE A 40 5.45 -6.21 -14.95
N LEU A 41 4.40 -6.13 -14.11
CA LEU A 41 4.37 -6.81 -12.82
C LEU A 41 4.41 -8.33 -12.95
N ALA A 42 3.66 -8.89 -13.92
CA ALA A 42 3.68 -10.31 -14.19
C ALA A 42 5.05 -10.79 -14.71
N ALA A 43 5.68 -10.04 -15.60
CA ALA A 43 7.00 -10.35 -16.10
C ALA A 43 8.04 -10.31 -14.97
N LEU A 44 7.99 -9.30 -14.11
CA LEU A 44 8.92 -9.13 -13.00
C LEU A 44 8.78 -10.29 -11.99
N SER A 45 7.55 -10.63 -11.58
CA SER A 45 7.28 -11.70 -10.62
C SER A 45 7.62 -13.11 -11.14
N THR A 46 7.69 -13.29 -12.46
CA THR A 46 7.98 -14.59 -13.10
C THR A 46 9.38 -14.66 -13.73
N LYS A 47 10.18 -13.63 -13.58
CA LYS A 47 11.51 -13.49 -14.22
C LYS A 47 12.43 -14.63 -13.87
N SER A 48 12.54 -14.98 -12.60
CA SER A 48 13.41 -16.07 -12.12
C SER A 48 12.92 -16.64 -10.79
N THR A 49 13.55 -17.77 -10.38
CA THR A 49 13.36 -18.37 -9.04
C THR A 49 14.04 -17.58 -7.92
N LYS A 50 14.88 -16.62 -8.29
CA LYS A 50 15.51 -15.68 -7.36
C LYS A 50 14.83 -14.34 -7.55
N ALA A 51 13.91 -13.97 -6.79
CA ALA A 51 13.26 -12.68 -6.68
C ALA A 51 13.90 -11.51 -7.49
N GLU A 52 13.31 -10.38 -7.47
CA GLU A 52 13.79 -9.13 -8.03
C GLU A 52 15.20 -8.79 -7.50
N THR A 53 16.01 -8.14 -8.32
CA THR A 53 17.35 -7.69 -7.92
C THR A 53 17.28 -6.48 -6.98
N ILE A 54 18.38 -6.22 -6.27
CA ILE A 54 18.49 -5.03 -5.40
C ILE A 54 18.29 -3.74 -6.21
N ASP A 55 18.84 -3.68 -7.43
CA ASP A 55 18.70 -2.52 -8.30
C ASP A 55 17.25 -2.30 -8.74
N GLU A 56 16.53 -3.37 -9.09
CA GLU A 56 15.12 -3.31 -9.44
C GLU A 56 14.27 -2.82 -8.28
N ILE A 57 14.48 -3.39 -7.10
CA ILE A 57 13.73 -3.00 -5.89
C ILE A 57 14.04 -1.55 -5.51
N SER A 58 15.31 -1.18 -5.45
CA SER A 58 15.71 0.16 -5.00
C SER A 58 15.32 1.25 -5.99
N GLY A 59 15.43 0.99 -7.30
CA GLY A 59 14.99 1.91 -8.34
C GLY A 59 13.48 2.17 -8.30
N CYS A 60 12.68 1.10 -8.21
CA CYS A 60 11.23 1.23 -8.05
C CYS A 60 10.86 1.97 -6.76
N ALA A 61 11.47 1.61 -5.64
CA ALA A 61 11.19 2.25 -4.35
C ALA A 61 11.54 3.73 -4.35
N ALA A 62 12.65 4.12 -4.96
CA ALA A 62 13.06 5.51 -5.08
C ALA A 62 12.05 6.34 -5.88
N ALA A 63 11.59 5.82 -7.02
CA ALA A 63 10.57 6.48 -7.84
C ALA A 63 9.23 6.64 -7.10
N MET A 64 8.81 5.61 -6.36
CA MET A 64 7.59 5.66 -5.55
C MET A 64 7.70 6.70 -4.43
N ARG A 65 8.82 6.71 -3.70
CA ARG A 65 9.06 7.70 -2.63
C ARG A 65 9.05 9.14 -3.12
N GLU A 66 9.66 9.40 -4.26
CA GLU A 66 9.71 10.75 -4.82
C GLU A 66 8.34 11.29 -5.20
N ARG A 67 7.44 10.39 -5.61
CA ARG A 67 6.08 10.75 -6.05
C ARG A 67 5.00 10.53 -5.00
N ALA A 68 5.36 10.00 -3.84
CA ALA A 68 4.43 9.88 -2.73
C ALA A 68 4.00 11.28 -2.25
N ILE A 69 2.72 11.42 -1.96
CA ILE A 69 2.20 12.65 -1.35
C ILE A 69 2.66 12.69 0.10
N PRO A 70 3.49 13.67 0.49
CA PRO A 70 3.98 13.74 1.86
C PRO A 70 2.85 14.11 2.81
N VAL A 71 2.75 13.39 3.91
CA VAL A 71 1.88 13.74 5.03
C VAL A 71 2.73 14.42 6.10
N ALA A 72 2.42 15.69 6.38
CA ALA A 72 3.12 16.42 7.44
C ALA A 72 2.63 15.95 8.81
N HIS A 73 3.55 15.52 9.68
CA HIS A 73 3.27 15.12 11.06
C HIS A 73 4.25 15.79 12.04
N PRO A 74 4.34 17.13 12.06
CA PRO A 74 5.33 17.82 12.88
C PRO A 74 5.08 17.59 14.36
N GLY A 75 6.08 17.07 15.07
CA GLY A 75 6.04 16.86 16.52
C GLY A 75 5.17 15.70 17.00
N MET A 76 4.70 14.85 16.09
CA MET A 76 3.95 13.64 16.44
C MET A 76 4.85 12.41 16.43
N GLU A 77 4.74 11.57 17.46
CA GLU A 77 5.19 10.19 17.37
C GLU A 77 4.16 9.40 16.55
N VAL A 78 4.62 8.73 15.50
CA VAL A 78 3.79 7.89 14.65
C VAL A 78 4.25 6.45 14.74
N LEU A 79 3.29 5.52 14.81
CA LEU A 79 3.54 4.09 14.80
C LEU A 79 3.01 3.52 13.50
N GLU A 80 3.87 2.82 12.75
CA GLU A 80 3.44 2.03 11.61
C GLU A 80 3.17 0.58 12.06
N ILE A 81 1.98 0.09 11.76
CA ILE A 81 1.54 -1.27 12.10
C ILE A 81 1.10 -2.06 10.87
N VAL A 82 1.28 -1.48 9.67
CA VAL A 82 0.83 -2.09 8.43
C VAL A 82 1.81 -3.15 7.96
N GLY A 83 1.33 -4.38 7.81
CA GLY A 83 2.10 -5.45 7.17
C GLY A 83 2.17 -5.25 5.66
N THR A 84 3.31 -5.56 5.07
CA THR A 84 3.52 -5.48 3.62
C THR A 84 2.64 -6.44 2.83
N GLY A 85 2.23 -7.57 3.42
CA GLY A 85 1.46 -8.61 2.75
C GLY A 85 2.23 -9.30 1.62
N GLY A 86 1.56 -10.19 0.91
CA GLY A 86 2.11 -10.77 -0.33
C GLY A 86 3.25 -11.76 -0.18
N ASP A 87 3.70 -12.04 1.03
CA ASP A 87 4.82 -12.95 1.33
C ASP A 87 4.44 -14.46 1.22
N GLY A 88 3.16 -14.76 0.96
CA GLY A 88 2.65 -16.12 0.90
C GLY A 88 2.69 -16.87 2.25
N ALA A 89 3.09 -16.21 3.32
CA ALA A 89 3.05 -16.77 4.65
C ALA A 89 1.59 -16.84 5.13
N HIS A 90 1.05 -18.03 5.21
CA HIS A 90 -0.28 -18.28 5.79
C HIS A 90 -0.26 -18.17 7.32
N SER A 91 0.45 -17.18 7.85
CA SER A 91 0.43 -16.86 9.29
C SER A 91 -0.88 -16.16 9.67
N PHE A 92 -1.22 -16.19 10.96
CA PHE A 92 -2.29 -15.31 11.43
C PHE A 92 -1.91 -13.85 11.17
N ASN A 93 -2.90 -13.01 10.90
CA ASN A 93 -2.66 -11.62 10.54
C ASN A 93 -2.10 -10.84 11.75
N ILE A 94 -0.76 -10.76 11.81
CA ILE A 94 -0.04 -10.11 12.91
C ILE A 94 -0.39 -8.63 12.96
N SER A 95 -0.47 -7.97 11.80
CA SER A 95 -0.81 -6.55 11.74
C SER A 95 -2.22 -6.28 12.25
N THR A 96 -3.21 -7.09 11.83
CA THR A 96 -4.57 -7.00 12.34
C THR A 96 -4.62 -7.29 13.84
N THR A 97 -3.85 -8.27 14.33
CA THR A 97 -3.81 -8.58 15.77
C THR A 97 -3.14 -7.46 16.56
N SER A 98 -2.06 -6.89 16.04
CA SER A 98 -1.40 -5.72 16.64
C SER A 98 -2.31 -4.49 16.60
N ALA A 99 -3.01 -4.26 15.49
CA ALA A 99 -4.00 -3.22 15.37
C ALA A 99 -5.20 -3.46 16.31
N LEU A 100 -5.63 -4.70 16.52
CA LEU A 100 -6.66 -5.04 17.52
C LEU A 100 -6.21 -4.72 18.95
N VAL A 101 -4.94 -4.77 19.22
CA VAL A 101 -4.38 -4.37 20.52
C VAL A 101 -4.25 -2.85 20.61
N LEU A 102 -3.94 -2.16 19.50
CA LEU A 102 -3.65 -0.72 19.44
C LEU A 102 -4.77 0.10 18.81
N GLU A 103 -5.45 -0.43 17.77
CA GLU A 103 -6.44 0.30 16.94
C GLU A 103 -7.63 -0.54 16.49
N GLY A 104 -7.61 -1.81 16.72
CA GLY A 104 -8.49 -2.95 16.49
C GLY A 104 -9.80 -2.81 15.75
N GLY A 105 -9.86 -3.28 14.51
CA GLY A 105 -11.11 -3.61 13.80
C GLY A 105 -12.12 -2.46 13.72
N LEU A 106 -11.62 -1.24 13.51
CA LEU A 106 -12.47 -0.04 13.51
C LEU A 106 -13.51 -0.09 12.38
N SER A 107 -14.72 0.24 12.71
CA SER A 107 -15.88 0.30 11.83
C SER A 107 -16.74 1.52 12.19
N PRO A 108 -17.73 1.89 11.39
CA PRO A 108 -18.66 2.97 11.77
C PRO A 108 -19.36 2.77 13.11
N HIS A 109 -19.47 1.52 13.58
CA HIS A 109 -20.20 1.19 14.81
C HIS A 109 -19.37 1.33 16.09
N ASN A 110 -18.04 1.21 16.02
CA ASN A 110 -17.19 1.16 17.20
C ASN A 110 -16.11 2.26 17.25
N VAL A 111 -15.88 2.99 16.16
CA VAL A 111 -14.83 4.01 16.10
C VAL A 111 -15.02 5.11 17.12
N ALA A 112 -16.25 5.53 17.36
CA ALA A 112 -16.55 6.57 18.35
C ALA A 112 -16.16 6.15 19.78
N ASP A 113 -16.41 4.88 20.15
CA ASP A 113 -16.05 4.37 21.47
C ASP A 113 -14.53 4.18 21.60
N ALA A 114 -13.88 3.72 20.52
CA ALA A 114 -12.44 3.62 20.48
C ALA A 114 -11.76 4.99 20.67
N ILE A 115 -12.25 6.05 20.02
CA ILE A 115 -11.75 7.41 20.17
C ILE A 115 -11.93 7.90 21.62
N ARG A 116 -13.10 7.68 22.23
CA ARG A 116 -13.35 8.07 23.63
C ARG A 116 -12.42 7.37 24.62
N LEU A 117 -12.10 6.10 24.36
CA LEU A 117 -11.29 5.30 25.28
C LEU A 117 -9.81 5.59 25.15
N ALA A 118 -9.30 5.67 23.93
CA ALA A 118 -7.87 5.72 23.63
C ALA A 118 -7.34 7.14 23.38
N HIS A 119 -8.24 8.12 23.11
CA HIS A 119 -7.88 9.48 22.74
C HIS A 119 -6.78 9.53 21.65
N PRO A 120 -6.91 8.76 20.54
CA PRO A 120 -5.87 8.71 19.53
C PRO A 120 -5.79 10.04 18.77
N PHE A 121 -4.62 10.34 18.22
CA PHE A 121 -4.45 11.48 17.32
C PHE A 121 -5.22 11.28 15.99
N GLY A 122 -5.33 10.07 15.51
CA GLY A 122 -6.03 9.70 14.31
C GLY A 122 -6.47 8.23 14.34
N VAL A 123 -7.34 7.88 13.42
CA VAL A 123 -7.86 6.51 13.27
C VAL A 123 -7.76 6.10 11.82
N ASP A 124 -7.35 4.85 11.58
CA ASP A 124 -7.34 4.22 10.27
C ASP A 124 -8.21 2.97 10.23
N THR A 125 -8.81 2.69 9.10
CA THR A 125 -9.60 1.48 8.89
C THR A 125 -9.53 1.01 7.44
N SER A 126 -9.47 -0.29 7.24
CA SER A 126 -9.54 -0.91 5.91
C SER A 126 -10.82 -1.73 5.75
N SER A 127 -10.88 -2.91 6.33
CA SER A 127 -12.00 -3.84 6.16
C SER A 127 -13.31 -3.36 6.81
N GLY A 128 -13.22 -2.52 7.83
CA GLY A 128 -14.40 -1.98 8.54
C GLY A 128 -15.33 -1.11 7.69
N ILE A 129 -14.85 -0.65 6.54
CA ILE A 129 -15.62 0.15 5.56
C ILE A 129 -15.84 -0.61 4.25
N GLU A 130 -15.82 -1.94 4.28
CA GLU A 130 -16.03 -2.80 3.12
C GLU A 130 -17.34 -3.58 3.22
N THR A 131 -17.89 -3.90 2.03
CA THR A 131 -18.98 -4.86 1.84
C THR A 131 -18.55 -5.83 0.74
N ASN A 132 -18.52 -7.12 1.03
CA ASN A 132 -18.06 -8.17 0.11
C ASN A 132 -16.65 -7.92 -0.45
N GLY A 133 -15.72 -7.45 0.38
CA GLY A 133 -14.32 -7.17 0.00
C GLY A 133 -14.12 -5.94 -0.89
N ARG A 134 -15.13 -5.06 -1.00
CA ARG A 134 -15.04 -3.79 -1.73
C ARG A 134 -15.39 -2.63 -0.82
N LYS A 135 -14.72 -1.50 -1.01
CA LYS A 135 -15.00 -0.27 -0.28
C LYS A 135 -16.46 0.15 -0.50
N ASP A 136 -17.16 0.38 0.60
CA ASP A 136 -18.58 0.74 0.63
C ASP A 136 -18.72 2.23 0.93
N PRO A 137 -19.20 3.05 -0.03
CA PRO A 137 -19.33 4.49 0.15
C PRO A 137 -20.22 4.89 1.35
N ALA A 138 -21.25 4.11 1.65
CA ALA A 138 -22.14 4.40 2.79
C ALA A 138 -21.40 4.18 4.11
N LYS A 139 -20.63 3.08 4.23
CA LYS A 139 -19.79 2.80 5.40
C LYS A 139 -18.66 3.83 5.54
N MET A 140 -18.03 4.26 4.44
CA MET A 140 -17.01 5.31 4.44
C MET A 140 -17.59 6.62 4.98
N ALA A 141 -18.77 7.03 4.49
CA ALA A 141 -19.44 8.25 4.96
C ALA A 141 -19.83 8.15 6.44
N ALA A 142 -20.37 7.01 6.86
CA ALA A 142 -20.74 6.76 8.26
C ALA A 142 -19.53 6.77 9.19
N PHE A 143 -18.42 6.16 8.79
CA PHE A 143 -17.16 6.18 9.54
C PHE A 143 -16.64 7.62 9.72
N ALA A 144 -16.54 8.36 8.62
CA ALA A 144 -16.11 9.75 8.65
C ALA A 144 -17.02 10.64 9.50
N ALA A 145 -18.34 10.42 9.45
CA ALA A 145 -19.29 11.13 10.28
C ALA A 145 -19.11 10.83 11.78
N ALA A 146 -18.82 9.57 12.13
CA ALA A 146 -18.56 9.18 13.51
C ALA A 146 -17.26 9.80 14.05
N VAL A 147 -16.20 9.85 13.23
CA VAL A 147 -14.90 10.46 13.62
C VAL A 147 -15.02 11.97 13.79
N ARG A 148 -15.72 12.67 12.91
CA ARG A 148 -15.89 14.15 12.96
C ARG A 148 -16.65 14.66 14.18
N GLN A 149 -17.22 13.80 15.01
CA GLN A 149 -17.86 14.20 16.28
C GLN A 149 -16.82 14.58 17.36
N PHE A 150 -15.57 14.25 17.11
CA PHE A 150 -14.46 14.53 18.04
C PHE A 150 -13.58 15.64 17.46
N PRO A 151 -13.07 16.53 18.34
CA PRO A 151 -12.21 17.64 17.93
C PRO A 151 -10.85 17.18 17.44
#